data_4aa484e386c8dc21815477de9d64ddf8
#
_entry.id   4aa484e386c8dc21815477de9d64ddf8
#
_cell.length_a   1.000
_cell.length_b   1.000
_cell.length_c   1.000
_cell.angle_alpha   90.00
_cell.angle_beta   90.00
_cell.angle_gamma   90.00
#
_symmetry.space_group_name_H-M   'P 1'
#
loop_
_entity.id
_entity.type
_entity.pdbx_description
1 polymer ?
#
loop_
_entity_poly.entity_id
_entity_poly.type
_entity_poly.pdbx_seq_one_letter_code
_entity_poly.pdbx_strand_id
1 'polypeptide(L)'
;ELPTSQGFAMSAAGLIAVALACKQYSNRGTEDQYFRICHRIERQNGSGLGDVLGIYAGGVEIRLQPGAPGASGRSLGFKCKQPIVLVWQPEESRHTSKYIDDKNWQTKISRAGHSALNAVKIGPWDHSRWDDILDQSSKFCQESELALEPERHDFLDKVMSIVRSVELQSHVRIRLCMLGTSCVLLPRKLDRMLSAEELSLLESQFIEQGLAAKITGIDFQD
;
A
#
# COMPACT_ATOMS: atom_id res chain seq x y z
N GLU A 1 -5.25 -4.06 -15.30
CA GLU A 1 -5.70 -4.69 -14.04
C GLU A 1 -4.51 -5.00 -13.15
N LEU A 2 -4.72 -4.98 -11.82
CA LEU A 2 -3.75 -5.44 -10.83
C LEU A 2 -4.18 -6.82 -10.33
N PRO A 3 -3.22 -7.70 -9.96
CA PRO A 3 -3.53 -9.02 -9.43
C PRO A 3 -4.11 -8.91 -8.00
N THR A 4 -4.92 -9.89 -7.65
CA THR A 4 -5.35 -10.12 -6.27
C THR A 4 -4.23 -10.76 -5.44
N SER A 5 -4.36 -10.74 -4.11
CA SER A 5 -3.42 -11.42 -3.16
C SER A 5 -1.96 -10.94 -3.23
N GLN A 6 -1.73 -9.75 -3.76
CA GLN A 6 -0.42 -9.12 -3.88
C GLN A 6 -0.25 -7.86 -2.97
N GLY A 7 -1.17 -7.64 -2.03
CA GLY A 7 -1.08 -6.47 -1.15
C GLY A 7 -1.51 -5.13 -1.78
N PHE A 8 -2.17 -5.16 -2.93
CA PHE A 8 -2.67 -3.98 -3.64
C PHE A 8 -4.10 -3.59 -3.24
N ALA A 9 -4.60 -4.08 -2.13
CA ALA A 9 -5.96 -3.80 -1.61
C ALA A 9 -7.11 -4.08 -2.60
N MET A 10 -6.91 -5.01 -3.55
CA MET A 10 -7.86 -5.28 -4.64
C MET A 10 -9.21 -5.80 -4.15
N SER A 11 -9.26 -6.57 -3.04
CA SER A 11 -10.51 -7.02 -2.44
C SER A 11 -11.34 -5.84 -1.91
N ALA A 12 -10.70 -4.95 -1.17
CA ALA A 12 -11.35 -3.74 -0.65
C ALA A 12 -11.82 -2.83 -1.79
N ALA A 13 -10.98 -2.60 -2.81
CA ALA A 13 -11.30 -1.76 -3.96
C ALA A 13 -12.51 -2.31 -4.75
N GLY A 14 -12.54 -3.61 -5.03
CA GLY A 14 -13.66 -4.25 -5.72
C GLY A 14 -14.95 -4.17 -4.92
N LEU A 15 -14.87 -4.43 -3.60
CA LEU A 15 -16.02 -4.35 -2.71
C LEU A 15 -16.58 -2.92 -2.62
N ILE A 16 -15.71 -1.92 -2.51
CA ILE A 16 -16.11 -0.50 -2.50
C ILE A 16 -16.75 -0.11 -3.82
N ALA A 17 -16.17 -0.51 -4.96
CA ALA A 17 -16.74 -0.22 -6.28
C ALA A 17 -18.17 -0.75 -6.41
N VAL A 18 -18.42 -2.00 -6.02
CA VAL A 18 -19.77 -2.58 -6.00
C VAL A 18 -20.69 -1.84 -5.02
N ALA A 19 -20.21 -1.53 -3.84
CA ALA A 19 -21.00 -0.82 -2.83
C ALA A 19 -21.42 0.58 -3.29
N LEU A 20 -20.52 1.34 -3.91
CA LEU A 20 -20.81 2.66 -4.47
C LEU A 20 -21.76 2.58 -5.67
N ALA A 21 -21.63 1.57 -6.53
CA ALA A 21 -22.59 1.31 -7.61
C ALA A 21 -23.99 1.01 -7.05
N CYS A 22 -24.11 0.21 -5.98
CA CYS A 22 -25.37 -0.05 -5.29
C CYS A 22 -25.96 1.24 -4.67
N LYS A 23 -25.11 2.09 -4.08
CA LYS A 23 -25.54 3.42 -3.57
C LYS A 23 -26.13 4.26 -4.69
N GLN A 24 -25.42 4.36 -5.81
CA GLN A 24 -25.86 5.15 -6.98
C GLN A 24 -27.18 4.63 -7.56
N TYR A 25 -27.30 3.30 -7.71
CA TYR A 25 -28.51 2.67 -8.25
C TYR A 25 -29.73 2.84 -7.33
N SER A 26 -29.56 2.61 -6.02
CA SER A 26 -30.65 2.67 -5.06
C SER A 26 -31.01 4.09 -4.64
N ASN A 27 -30.10 5.03 -4.82
CA ASN A 27 -30.18 6.40 -4.31
C ASN A 27 -30.49 6.47 -2.79
N ARG A 28 -29.96 5.52 -2.00
CA ARG A 28 -30.18 5.39 -0.56
C ARG A 28 -28.89 5.35 0.21
N GLY A 29 -28.92 5.85 1.43
CA GLY A 29 -27.79 5.83 2.36
C GLY A 29 -26.70 6.84 2.04
N THR A 30 -25.74 6.94 2.94
CA THR A 30 -24.57 7.80 2.79
C THR A 30 -23.36 6.98 2.36
N GLU A 31 -22.35 7.62 1.80
CA GLU A 31 -21.10 6.99 1.44
C GLU A 31 -20.42 6.31 2.63
N ASP A 32 -20.39 6.98 3.79
CA ASP A 32 -19.89 6.41 5.04
C ASP A 32 -20.58 5.10 5.45
N GLN A 33 -21.88 4.99 5.18
CA GLN A 33 -22.62 3.74 5.48
C GLN A 33 -22.12 2.61 4.58
N TYR A 34 -21.88 2.87 3.29
CA TYR A 34 -21.38 1.87 2.37
C TYR A 34 -19.93 1.49 2.69
N PHE A 35 -19.06 2.43 3.00
CA PHE A 35 -17.70 2.12 3.47
C PHE A 35 -17.71 1.31 4.77
N ARG A 36 -18.61 1.59 5.71
CA ARG A 36 -18.77 0.77 6.93
C ARG A 36 -19.21 -0.65 6.62
N ILE A 37 -20.10 -0.84 5.65
CA ILE A 37 -20.51 -2.17 5.18
C ILE A 37 -19.30 -2.91 4.59
N CYS A 38 -18.54 -2.28 3.70
CA CYS A 38 -17.33 -2.85 3.11
C CYS A 38 -16.32 -3.27 4.18
N HIS A 39 -16.03 -2.39 5.14
CA HIS A 39 -15.13 -2.71 6.25
C HIS A 39 -15.62 -3.93 7.06
N ARG A 40 -16.91 -4.02 7.32
CA ARG A 40 -17.49 -5.16 8.03
C ARG A 40 -17.34 -6.46 7.26
N ILE A 41 -17.60 -6.44 5.95
CA ILE A 41 -17.48 -7.60 5.07
C ILE A 41 -16.02 -8.07 5.02
N GLU A 42 -15.04 -7.17 4.83
CA GLU A 42 -13.61 -7.50 4.87
C GLU A 42 -13.21 -8.16 6.19
N ARG A 43 -13.66 -7.59 7.31
CA ARG A 43 -13.40 -8.15 8.64
C ARG A 43 -13.99 -9.55 8.83
N GLN A 44 -15.20 -9.78 8.35
CA GLN A 44 -15.88 -11.07 8.46
C GLN A 44 -15.21 -12.16 7.61
N ASN A 45 -14.61 -11.77 6.48
CA ASN A 45 -13.95 -12.72 5.58
C ASN A 45 -12.43 -12.82 5.83
N GLY A 46 -11.88 -12.07 6.78
CA GLY A 46 -10.43 -12.06 7.03
C GLY A 46 -9.58 -11.59 5.83
N SER A 47 -10.18 -10.84 4.89
CA SER A 47 -9.51 -10.40 3.66
C SER A 47 -8.70 -9.11 3.83
N GLY A 48 -9.03 -8.27 4.81
CA GLY A 48 -8.31 -7.02 5.10
C GLY A 48 -8.60 -6.48 6.49
N LEU A 49 -7.65 -5.69 7.03
CA LEU A 49 -7.77 -5.08 8.35
C LEU A 49 -7.93 -3.56 8.31
N GLY A 50 -7.57 -2.92 7.22
CA GLY A 50 -7.55 -1.46 7.16
C GLY A 50 -7.59 -0.88 5.76
N ASP A 51 -7.67 -1.69 4.73
CA ASP A 51 -7.59 -1.23 3.35
C ASP A 51 -8.77 -0.35 2.97
N VAL A 52 -9.97 -0.69 3.46
CA VAL A 52 -11.17 0.15 3.29
C VAL A 52 -10.97 1.54 3.92
N LEU A 53 -10.34 1.62 5.11
CA LEU A 53 -10.08 2.89 5.77
C LEU A 53 -9.00 3.70 5.02
N GLY A 54 -7.98 3.03 4.46
CA GLY A 54 -6.96 3.66 3.64
C GLY A 54 -7.54 4.23 2.34
N ILE A 55 -8.35 3.47 1.62
CA ILE A 55 -9.03 3.94 0.40
C ILE A 55 -9.96 5.12 0.71
N TYR A 56 -10.67 5.07 1.84
CA TYR A 56 -11.52 6.17 2.28
C TYR A 56 -10.74 7.47 2.54
N ALA A 57 -9.54 7.39 3.11
CA ALA A 57 -8.68 8.55 3.35
C ALA A 57 -8.12 9.11 2.04
N GLY A 58 -7.81 8.26 1.07
CA GLY A 58 -7.25 8.63 -0.23
C GLY A 58 -5.83 9.20 -0.19
N GLY A 59 -5.20 9.29 -1.34
CA GLY A 59 -3.86 9.87 -1.51
C GLY A 59 -2.77 9.14 -0.71
N VAL A 60 -1.93 9.90 -0.02
CA VAL A 60 -0.94 9.38 0.94
C VAL A 60 -1.55 9.36 2.32
N GLU A 61 -1.85 8.18 2.83
CA GLU A 61 -2.65 8.00 4.02
C GLU A 61 -1.86 7.52 5.24
N ILE A 62 -2.36 7.87 6.42
CA ILE A 62 -1.95 7.31 7.69
C ILE A 62 -3.18 6.90 8.51
N ARG A 63 -3.14 5.70 9.06
CA ARG A 63 -4.20 5.16 9.92
C ARG A 63 -3.86 5.41 11.38
N LEU A 64 -4.59 6.31 12.02
CA LEU A 64 -4.37 6.72 13.40
C LEU A 64 -5.07 5.80 14.40
N GLN A 65 -6.22 5.27 14.02
CA GLN A 65 -7.04 4.39 14.88
C GLN A 65 -7.73 3.34 14.03
N PRO A 66 -7.68 2.05 14.43
CA PRO A 66 -8.37 0.99 13.72
C PRO A 66 -9.90 1.14 13.82
N GLY A 67 -10.59 0.68 12.79
CA GLY A 67 -12.05 0.66 12.74
C GLY A 67 -12.60 1.07 11.38
N ALA A 68 -13.93 1.10 11.30
CA ALA A 68 -14.62 1.49 10.08
C ALA A 68 -14.59 3.02 9.87
N PRO A 69 -14.52 3.50 8.59
CA PRO A 69 -14.67 4.91 8.26
C PRO A 69 -15.99 5.48 8.81
N GLY A 70 -15.96 6.74 9.24
CA GLY A 70 -17.14 7.41 9.81
C GLY A 70 -17.68 6.79 11.10
N ALA A 71 -16.89 5.92 11.76
CA ALA A 71 -17.19 5.31 13.05
C ALA A 71 -15.97 5.40 13.97
N SER A 72 -15.37 4.25 14.39
CA SER A 72 -14.19 4.23 15.27
C SER A 72 -12.88 4.44 14.50
N GLY A 73 -12.83 4.12 13.20
CA GLY A 73 -11.64 4.26 12.38
C GLY A 73 -11.28 5.73 12.14
N ARG A 74 -10.00 6.06 12.31
CA ARG A 74 -9.46 7.40 12.04
C ARG A 74 -8.24 7.30 11.14
N SER A 75 -8.27 8.04 10.04
CA SER A 75 -7.17 8.17 9.10
C SER A 75 -7.03 9.62 8.64
N LEU A 76 -5.86 9.97 8.17
CA LEU A 76 -5.59 11.22 7.48
C LEU A 76 -5.01 10.88 6.12
N GLY A 77 -5.30 11.69 5.11
CA GLY A 77 -4.72 11.59 3.79
C GLY A 77 -4.35 12.97 3.26
N PHE A 78 -3.35 13.04 2.39
CA PHE A 78 -3.07 14.25 1.64
C PHE A 78 -2.93 13.96 0.14
N LYS A 79 -3.30 14.94 -0.68
CA LYS A 79 -3.22 14.84 -2.14
C LYS A 79 -1.76 14.73 -2.57
N CYS A 80 -1.47 13.77 -3.44
CA CYS A 80 -0.14 13.58 -4.00
C CYS A 80 -0.30 13.05 -5.42
N LYS A 81 0.18 13.79 -6.41
CA LYS A 81 0.16 13.36 -7.81
C LYS A 81 1.59 12.98 -8.21
N GLN A 82 1.94 11.72 -8.00
CA GLN A 82 3.25 11.20 -8.34
C GLN A 82 3.10 9.93 -9.19
N PRO A 83 3.81 9.82 -10.32
CA PRO A 83 3.91 8.56 -11.04
C PRO A 83 4.73 7.58 -10.20
N ILE A 84 4.30 6.33 -10.19
CA ILE A 84 4.92 5.24 -9.44
C ILE A 84 4.95 3.98 -10.28
N VAL A 85 5.82 3.03 -9.92
CA VAL A 85 5.83 1.69 -10.51
C VAL A 85 5.46 0.67 -9.45
N LEU A 86 4.43 -0.11 -9.71
CA LEU A 86 4.09 -1.30 -8.93
C LEU A 86 4.82 -2.49 -9.54
N VAL A 87 5.44 -3.32 -8.70
CA VAL A 87 6.18 -4.52 -9.11
C VAL A 87 5.75 -5.69 -8.24
N TRP A 88 5.56 -6.87 -8.84
CA TRP A 88 5.18 -8.07 -8.10
C TRP A 88 5.75 -9.34 -8.74
N GLN A 89 5.85 -10.40 -7.91
CA GLN A 89 6.20 -11.73 -8.40
C GLN A 89 4.96 -12.36 -9.06
N PRO A 90 4.99 -12.68 -10.37
CA PRO A 90 3.90 -13.41 -11.02
C PRO A 90 3.65 -14.77 -10.34
N GLU A 91 2.43 -15.26 -10.41
CA GLU A 91 2.03 -16.59 -9.94
C GLU A 91 2.10 -16.82 -8.42
N GLU A 92 2.68 -15.91 -7.66
CA GLU A 92 2.60 -15.97 -6.20
C GLU A 92 1.27 -15.35 -5.71
N SER A 93 0.61 -16.04 -4.80
CA SER A 93 -0.54 -15.50 -4.10
C SER A 93 -0.40 -15.78 -2.60
N ARG A 94 -0.61 -14.75 -1.78
CA ARG A 94 -0.56 -14.88 -0.32
C ARG A 94 -1.88 -14.44 0.29
N HIS A 95 -2.46 -15.33 1.08
CA HIS A 95 -3.66 -15.01 1.82
C HIS A 95 -3.32 -14.23 3.09
N THR A 96 -3.97 -13.10 3.26
CA THR A 96 -3.84 -12.21 4.43
C THR A 96 -4.12 -12.94 5.75
N SER A 97 -5.01 -13.94 5.74
CA SER A 97 -5.34 -14.77 6.90
C SER A 97 -4.13 -15.41 7.58
N LYS A 98 -3.09 -15.81 6.85
CA LYS A 98 -1.84 -16.34 7.42
C LYS A 98 -1.24 -15.43 8.49
N TYR A 99 -1.38 -14.11 8.33
CA TYR A 99 -0.82 -13.10 9.25
C TYR A 99 -1.84 -12.61 10.26
N ILE A 100 -3.12 -12.54 9.86
CA ILE A 100 -4.21 -12.05 10.69
C ILE A 100 -4.55 -13.04 11.81
N ASP A 101 -4.47 -14.33 11.53
CA ASP A 101 -4.87 -15.38 12.46
C ASP A 101 -3.72 -15.88 13.35
N ASP A 102 -2.47 -15.55 13.01
CA ASP A 102 -1.28 -15.92 13.79
C ASP A 102 -0.95 -14.84 14.85
N LYS A 103 -0.98 -15.21 16.12
CA LYS A 103 -0.73 -14.31 17.25
C LYS A 103 0.69 -13.72 17.28
N ASN A 104 1.69 -14.45 16.77
CA ASN A 104 3.07 -13.97 16.72
C ASN A 104 3.17 -12.85 15.68
N TRP A 105 2.59 -13.08 14.49
CA TRP A 105 2.52 -12.07 13.45
C TRP A 105 1.71 -10.85 13.89
N GLN A 106 0.55 -11.04 14.52
CA GLN A 106 -0.25 -9.94 15.09
C GLN A 106 0.59 -9.08 16.05
N THR A 107 1.37 -9.73 16.93
CA THR A 107 2.19 -9.03 17.93
C THR A 107 3.31 -8.23 17.26
N LYS A 108 4.05 -8.82 16.32
CA LYS A 108 5.14 -8.17 15.59
C LYS A 108 4.64 -6.97 14.78
N ILE A 109 3.60 -7.18 13.97
CA ILE A 109 3.00 -6.14 13.13
C ILE A 109 2.42 -5.01 13.98
N SER A 110 1.71 -5.33 15.07
CA SER A 110 1.14 -4.31 15.96
C SER A 110 2.23 -3.48 16.65
N ARG A 111 3.28 -4.12 17.16
CA ARG A 111 4.41 -3.42 17.80
C ARG A 111 5.11 -2.48 16.82
N ALA A 112 5.47 -2.99 15.63
CA ALA A 112 6.13 -2.20 14.60
C ALA A 112 5.23 -1.04 14.11
N GLY A 113 3.91 -1.31 13.93
CA GLY A 113 2.93 -0.31 13.55
C GLY A 113 2.77 0.80 14.59
N HIS A 114 2.72 0.46 15.88
CA HIS A 114 2.67 1.46 16.95
C HIS A 114 3.97 2.29 17.02
N SER A 115 5.13 1.68 16.83
CA SER A 115 6.42 2.37 16.76
C SER A 115 6.45 3.40 15.63
N ALA A 116 6.13 2.97 14.40
CA ALA A 116 6.09 3.82 13.23
C ALA A 116 5.05 4.96 13.37
N LEU A 117 3.83 4.63 13.84
CA LEU A 117 2.78 5.63 14.06
C LEU A 117 3.20 6.68 15.09
N ASN A 118 3.81 6.28 16.21
CA ASN A 118 4.26 7.22 17.24
C ASN A 118 5.30 8.21 16.71
N ALA A 119 6.12 7.82 15.75
CA ALA A 119 7.12 8.69 15.14
C ALA A 119 6.50 9.78 14.23
N VAL A 120 5.31 9.52 13.64
CA VAL A 120 4.73 10.43 12.62
C VAL A 120 3.38 11.02 12.99
N LYS A 121 2.74 10.58 14.08
CA LYS A 121 1.38 11.03 14.45
C LYS A 121 1.27 12.48 14.91
N ILE A 122 2.40 13.14 15.24
CA ILE A 122 2.44 14.52 15.71
C ILE A 122 2.87 15.44 14.58
N GLY A 123 2.16 16.55 14.40
CA GLY A 123 2.42 17.54 13.37
C GLY A 123 1.45 17.46 12.20
N PRO A 124 1.64 18.29 11.16
CA PRO A 124 0.81 18.26 9.98
C PRO A 124 0.99 16.96 9.21
N TRP A 125 -0.07 16.53 8.48
CA TRP A 125 -0.01 15.40 7.56
C TRP A 125 -0.12 15.93 6.14
N ASP A 126 1.04 16.27 5.56
CA ASP A 126 1.17 16.88 4.24
C ASP A 126 2.48 16.45 3.55
N HIS A 127 2.80 17.08 2.43
CA HIS A 127 3.99 16.80 1.62
C HIS A 127 5.32 16.91 2.39
N SER A 128 5.39 17.72 3.45
CA SER A 128 6.60 17.85 4.27
C SER A 128 6.99 16.57 5.01
N ARG A 129 6.04 15.63 5.14
CA ARG A 129 6.23 14.34 5.81
C ARG A 129 6.76 13.24 4.90
N TRP A 130 7.03 13.54 3.62
CA TRP A 130 7.38 12.51 2.65
C TRP A 130 8.57 11.65 3.06
N ASP A 131 9.66 12.25 3.49
CA ASP A 131 10.85 11.51 3.95
C ASP A 131 10.55 10.66 5.19
N ASP A 132 9.82 11.21 6.17
CA ASP A 132 9.38 10.46 7.35
C ASP A 132 8.53 9.24 7.00
N ILE A 133 7.59 9.40 6.05
CA ILE A 133 6.73 8.30 5.58
C ILE A 133 7.57 7.20 4.95
N LEU A 134 8.50 7.57 4.08
CA LEU A 134 9.38 6.62 3.43
C LEU A 134 10.26 5.88 4.45
N ASP A 135 10.81 6.57 5.41
CA ASP A 135 11.68 5.98 6.43
C ASP A 135 10.90 5.10 7.41
N GLN A 136 9.74 5.58 7.90
CA GLN A 136 8.93 4.79 8.83
C GLN A 136 8.29 3.56 8.18
N SER A 137 7.91 3.62 6.89
CA SER A 137 7.42 2.44 6.19
C SER A 137 8.52 1.38 6.00
N SER A 138 9.77 1.79 5.74
CA SER A 138 10.91 0.87 5.70
C SER A 138 11.16 0.22 7.05
N LYS A 139 11.21 1.05 8.11
CA LYS A 139 11.42 0.60 9.48
C LYS A 139 10.33 -0.35 9.94
N PHE A 140 9.07 -0.04 9.62
CA PHE A 140 7.93 -0.93 9.89
C PHE A 140 8.12 -2.32 9.26
N CYS A 141 8.51 -2.42 7.99
CA CYS A 141 8.72 -3.69 7.31
C CYS A 141 9.87 -4.51 7.93
N GLN A 142 10.92 -3.84 8.43
CA GLN A 142 12.03 -4.50 9.12
C GLN A 142 11.65 -4.94 10.53
N GLU A 143 11.08 -4.05 11.35
CA GLU A 143 10.69 -4.35 12.74
C GLU A 143 9.55 -5.37 12.85
N SER A 144 8.66 -5.44 11.87
CA SER A 144 7.63 -6.46 11.77
C SER A 144 8.15 -7.79 11.22
N GLU A 145 9.40 -7.85 10.76
CA GLU A 145 10.02 -9.00 10.09
C GLU A 145 9.36 -9.40 8.75
N LEU A 146 8.41 -8.61 8.24
CA LEU A 146 7.75 -8.91 6.96
C LEU A 146 8.71 -8.94 5.78
N ALA A 147 9.73 -8.07 5.78
CA ALA A 147 10.75 -8.03 4.75
C ALA A 147 11.82 -9.12 4.90
N LEU A 148 11.84 -9.85 6.03
CA LEU A 148 12.82 -10.91 6.31
C LEU A 148 12.31 -12.30 5.92
N GLU A 149 11.04 -12.44 5.52
CA GLU A 149 10.57 -13.71 4.95
C GLU A 149 11.33 -13.99 3.65
N PRO A 150 11.88 -15.23 3.47
CA PRO A 150 12.82 -15.53 2.39
C PRO A 150 12.36 -15.07 1.01
N GLU A 151 11.14 -15.40 0.62
CA GLU A 151 10.64 -15.05 -0.72
C GLU A 151 10.49 -13.53 -0.92
N ARG A 152 10.14 -12.78 0.14
CA ARG A 152 10.08 -11.30 0.07
C ARG A 152 11.46 -10.68 0.04
N HIS A 153 12.39 -11.25 0.81
CA HIS A 153 13.77 -10.80 0.84
C HIS A 153 14.41 -10.97 -0.54
N ASP A 154 14.34 -12.17 -1.12
CA ASP A 154 14.87 -12.48 -2.45
C ASP A 154 14.23 -11.61 -3.54
N PHE A 155 12.91 -11.40 -3.45
CA PHE A 155 12.18 -10.50 -4.35
C PHE A 155 12.68 -9.04 -4.24
N LEU A 156 12.82 -8.51 -3.02
CA LEU A 156 13.29 -7.13 -2.82
C LEU A 156 14.75 -6.96 -3.27
N ASP A 157 15.60 -7.94 -3.06
CA ASP A 157 16.99 -7.93 -3.53
C ASP A 157 17.06 -7.94 -5.06
N LYS A 158 16.23 -8.75 -5.72
CA LYS A 158 16.10 -8.75 -7.17
C LYS A 158 15.63 -7.39 -7.70
N VAL A 159 14.58 -6.81 -7.12
CA VAL A 159 14.09 -5.47 -7.48
C VAL A 159 15.19 -4.41 -7.30
N MET A 160 15.90 -4.44 -6.18
CA MET A 160 17.00 -3.50 -5.91
C MET A 160 18.14 -3.66 -6.92
N SER A 161 18.49 -4.89 -7.31
CA SER A 161 19.51 -5.16 -8.33
C SER A 161 19.12 -4.56 -9.68
N ILE A 162 17.87 -4.73 -10.09
CA ILE A 162 17.37 -4.15 -11.36
C ILE A 162 17.38 -2.61 -11.29
N VAL A 163 16.94 -2.00 -10.19
CA VAL A 163 16.99 -0.54 -10.03
C VAL A 163 18.42 0.00 -10.08
N ARG A 164 19.39 -0.76 -9.56
CA ARG A 164 20.81 -0.39 -9.65
C ARG A 164 21.38 -0.51 -11.07
N SER A 165 20.99 -1.54 -11.82
CA SER A 165 21.46 -1.73 -13.19
C SER A 165 21.05 -0.61 -14.16
N VAL A 166 19.96 0.09 -13.84
CA VAL A 166 19.49 1.28 -14.59
C VAL A 166 19.86 2.61 -13.90
N GLU A 167 20.72 2.59 -12.89
CA GLU A 167 21.27 3.75 -12.18
C GLU A 167 20.24 4.66 -11.50
N LEU A 168 19.03 4.14 -11.17
CA LEU A 168 17.94 4.90 -10.55
C LEU A 168 17.86 4.75 -9.02
N GLN A 169 18.79 4.05 -8.36
CA GLN A 169 18.78 3.80 -6.91
C GLN A 169 18.83 5.06 -6.04
N SER A 170 19.37 6.16 -6.58
CA SER A 170 19.39 7.46 -5.89
C SER A 170 18.09 8.25 -6.04
N HIS A 171 17.22 7.86 -6.97
CA HIS A 171 16.01 8.59 -7.34
C HIS A 171 14.72 7.95 -6.82
N VAL A 172 14.75 6.65 -6.51
CA VAL A 172 13.60 5.91 -6.04
C VAL A 172 13.78 5.33 -4.64
N ARG A 173 12.66 5.03 -4.00
CA ARG A 173 12.53 4.22 -2.80
C ARG A 173 11.63 3.04 -3.08
N ILE A 174 12.10 1.84 -2.74
CA ILE A 174 11.34 0.61 -2.85
C ILE A 174 10.64 0.38 -1.52
N ARG A 175 9.32 0.15 -1.54
CA ARG A 175 8.53 -0.12 -0.34
C ARG A 175 7.65 -1.34 -0.57
N LEU A 176 7.72 -2.28 0.36
CA LEU A 176 6.92 -3.51 0.34
C LEU A 176 5.42 -3.16 0.39
N CYS A 177 4.62 -3.80 -0.45
CA CYS A 177 3.16 -3.70 -0.41
C CYS A 177 2.61 -4.75 0.57
N MET A 178 2.63 -4.39 1.84
CA MET A 178 2.09 -5.14 2.98
C MET A 178 2.35 -6.66 2.92
N LEU A 179 1.32 -7.45 2.66
CA LEU A 179 1.36 -8.90 2.85
C LEU A 179 1.60 -9.68 1.55
N GLY A 180 1.79 -9.00 0.41
CA GLY A 180 2.14 -9.62 -0.87
C GLY A 180 3.64 -9.83 -1.08
N THR A 181 4.01 -10.51 -2.16
CA THR A 181 5.36 -10.51 -2.72
C THR A 181 5.41 -9.44 -3.81
N SER A 182 5.27 -8.20 -3.38
CA SER A 182 5.14 -7.03 -4.24
C SER A 182 5.69 -5.79 -3.57
N CYS A 183 6.05 -4.80 -4.36
CA CYS A 183 6.52 -3.52 -3.87
C CYS A 183 6.07 -2.36 -4.76
N VAL A 184 6.21 -1.16 -4.25
CA VAL A 184 6.05 0.08 -4.99
C VAL A 184 7.38 0.81 -5.06
N LEU A 185 7.71 1.34 -6.24
CA LEU A 185 8.80 2.29 -6.43
C LEU A 185 8.20 3.69 -6.36
N LEU A 186 8.62 4.42 -5.36
CA LEU A 186 8.20 5.80 -5.08
C LEU A 186 9.35 6.76 -5.37
N PRO A 187 9.10 8.01 -5.82
CA PRO A 187 10.14 9.00 -5.93
C PRO A 187 10.79 9.23 -4.55
N ARG A 188 12.10 9.36 -4.52
CA ARG A 188 12.82 9.70 -3.28
C ARG A 188 12.42 11.06 -2.73
N LYS A 189 12.15 12.02 -3.64
CA LYS A 189 11.72 13.38 -3.32
C LYS A 189 10.56 13.78 -4.22
N LEU A 190 9.60 14.53 -3.67
CA LEU A 190 8.41 14.94 -4.40
C LEU A 190 8.67 16.02 -5.45
N ASP A 191 9.76 16.77 -5.33
CA ASP A 191 10.18 17.80 -6.29
C ASP A 191 10.90 17.22 -7.53
N ARG A 192 11.22 15.90 -7.53
CA ARG A 192 11.78 15.18 -8.67
C ARG A 192 10.91 13.99 -9.03
N MET A 193 10.00 14.21 -9.94
CA MET A 193 9.23 13.12 -10.56
C MET A 193 10.13 12.27 -11.47
N LEU A 194 9.84 10.97 -11.54
CA LEU A 194 10.41 10.11 -12.57
C LEU A 194 9.88 10.52 -13.93
N SER A 195 10.75 10.60 -14.92
CA SER A 195 10.35 10.90 -16.30
C SER A 195 9.61 9.70 -16.93
N ALA A 196 8.88 9.93 -18.02
CA ALA A 196 8.20 8.86 -18.74
C ALA A 196 9.20 7.80 -19.25
N GLU A 197 10.40 8.22 -19.65
CA GLU A 197 11.47 7.34 -20.09
C GLU A 197 12.02 6.49 -18.94
N GLU A 198 12.27 7.11 -17.76
CA GLU A 198 12.72 6.38 -16.56
C GLU A 198 11.68 5.35 -16.09
N LEU A 199 10.40 5.71 -16.13
CA LEU A 199 9.30 4.81 -15.77
C LEU A 199 9.21 3.64 -16.76
N SER A 200 9.26 3.91 -18.06
CA SER A 200 9.21 2.88 -19.10
C SER A 200 10.42 1.96 -19.05
N LEU A 201 11.61 2.51 -18.77
CA LEU A 201 12.84 1.73 -18.60
C LEU A 201 12.71 0.78 -17.39
N LEU A 202 12.24 1.27 -16.26
CA LEU A 202 12.01 0.44 -15.08
C LEU A 202 11.00 -0.68 -15.35
N GLU A 203 9.85 -0.34 -15.95
CA GLU A 203 8.80 -1.32 -16.25
C GLU A 203 9.33 -2.41 -17.20
N SER A 204 10.00 -2.05 -18.29
CA SER A 204 10.55 -3.02 -19.25
C SER A 204 11.60 -3.93 -18.60
N GLN A 205 12.52 -3.36 -17.81
CA GLN A 205 13.56 -4.14 -17.14
C GLN A 205 13.00 -5.13 -16.12
N PHE A 206 11.96 -4.76 -15.38
CA PHE A 206 11.29 -5.71 -14.48
C PHE A 206 10.65 -6.87 -15.25
N ILE A 207 9.96 -6.57 -16.36
CA ILE A 207 9.31 -7.57 -17.21
C ILE A 207 10.35 -8.51 -17.87
N GLU A 208 11.44 -7.98 -18.40
CA GLU A 208 12.54 -8.75 -18.98
C GLU A 208 13.18 -9.71 -17.97
N GLN A 209 13.22 -9.33 -16.70
CA GLN A 209 13.74 -10.16 -15.62
C GLN A 209 12.69 -11.11 -15.00
N GLY A 210 11.52 -11.26 -15.63
CA GLY A 210 10.47 -12.18 -15.20
C GLY A 210 9.67 -11.73 -13.99
N LEU A 211 9.68 -10.44 -13.67
CA LEU A 211 8.74 -9.81 -12.74
C LEU A 211 7.58 -9.20 -13.53
N ALA A 212 6.47 -8.97 -12.88
CA ALA A 212 5.41 -8.16 -13.44
C ALA A 212 5.52 -6.75 -12.89
N ALA A 213 5.27 -5.77 -13.74
CA ALA A 213 5.32 -4.36 -13.39
C ALA A 213 4.19 -3.57 -14.02
N LYS A 214 3.82 -2.45 -13.42
CA LYS A 214 2.83 -1.52 -13.95
C LYS A 214 3.10 -0.10 -13.49
N ILE A 215 3.19 0.79 -14.46
CA ILE A 215 3.20 2.24 -14.21
C ILE A 215 1.79 2.68 -13.82
N THR A 216 1.68 3.44 -12.74
CA THR A 216 0.43 4.05 -12.26
C THR A 216 0.76 5.34 -11.51
N GLY A 217 -0.18 5.89 -10.77
CA GLY A 217 0.03 7.11 -9.98
C GLY A 217 -0.63 7.03 -8.62
N ILE A 218 -0.14 7.85 -7.70
CA ILE A 218 -0.89 8.20 -6.49
C ILE A 218 -1.90 9.25 -6.91
N ASP A 219 -3.17 8.97 -6.69
CA ASP A 219 -4.25 9.90 -6.98
C ASP A 219 -5.10 10.14 -5.74
N PHE A 220 -5.75 11.29 -5.71
CA PHE A 220 -6.68 11.68 -4.67
C PHE A 220 -8.00 12.02 -5.36
N GLN A 221 -9.08 11.35 -5.00
CA GLN A 221 -10.41 11.69 -5.49
C GLN A 221 -10.83 13.03 -4.89
N ASP A 222 -11.18 14.00 -5.75
CA ASP A 222 -11.78 15.28 -5.35
C ASP A 222 -13.21 15.12 -4.87
#